data_aaa2dbf9cb41beb059a6c943fb05b646
#
_entry.id   aaa2dbf9cb41beb059a6c943fb05b646
#
_cell.length_a   1.000
_cell.length_b   1.000
_cell.length_c   1.000
_cell.angle_alpha   90.00
_cell.angle_beta   90.00
_cell.angle_gamma   90.00
#
_symmetry.space_group_name_H-M   'P 1'
#
loop_
_entity.id
_entity.type
_entity.pdbx_description
1 polymer ?
#
loop_
_entity_poly.entity_id
_entity_poly.type
_entity_poly.pdbx_seq_one_letter_code
_entity_poly.pdbx_strand_id
1 'polypeptide(L)'
;ELLPGQLKTYVATYTFDGDDVENGGVANSVVVSATDLLGQLTVSDTSDDGLIGGGDTGADPTVFTITTTPSLEVTKTVSETDVDGDGVVSAGDILTYTIKVKNNGNVILRSIYLEDILTDISSNTRSLDGTGVQFISSSNGSPFRTLEVDEVATYTASYTIVAGDVTAGGVMNQVIARAYIFPGSVQTLRAIDHSDDGDDTDGNTEDDKTITYTGVLNSFEVTKTAAKVDDGNGIDNIGDKIVFTITVSNTGTDQIDGLTFVDTLTSARGGPLSLDSTPVFVSGTNASTATTLTVGGVITYTATFTVNQLSLDEGGVFNTITFSGSSARNPNPAEDDTKDVSDDGDDTDGNTEDDPTFFAVGLDNDQDGIPDLLDIDDDNDGVLDSFEKCIDFQLDGLTFDNYDTGGGPVNSN
;
A
#
# COMPACT_ATOMS: atom_id res chain seq x y z
N GLU A 1 26.48 26.10 65.31
CA GLU A 1 27.78 25.97 66.04
C GLU A 1 28.47 24.67 65.65
N LEU A 2 29.78 24.68 65.46
CA LEU A 2 30.59 23.51 65.16
C LEU A 2 31.77 23.51 66.11
N LEU A 3 31.87 22.53 66.99
CA LEU A 3 32.93 22.41 67.95
C LEU A 3 34.21 21.76 67.36
N PRO A 4 35.40 21.97 67.95
CA PRO A 4 36.63 21.35 67.44
C PRO A 4 36.49 19.83 67.32
N GLY A 5 36.81 19.29 66.11
CA GLY A 5 36.65 17.86 65.76
C GLY A 5 35.25 17.40 65.39
N GLN A 6 34.26 18.29 65.41
CA GLN A 6 32.88 17.95 64.93
C GLN A 6 32.73 18.09 63.45
N LEU A 7 31.90 17.24 62.83
CA LEU A 7 31.48 17.25 61.45
C LEU A 7 29.99 17.58 61.35
N LYS A 8 29.63 18.44 60.41
CA LYS A 8 28.24 18.63 59.96
C LYS A 8 28.12 18.32 58.48
N THR A 9 27.13 17.52 58.13
CA THR A 9 26.85 17.16 56.75
C THR A 9 25.65 17.96 56.26
N TYR A 10 25.76 18.52 55.09
CA TYR A 10 24.65 19.17 54.35
C TYR A 10 24.41 18.43 53.04
N VAL A 11 23.16 18.45 52.58
CA VAL A 11 22.75 17.86 51.30
C VAL A 11 22.10 18.95 50.48
N ALA A 12 22.47 19.04 49.22
CA ALA A 12 21.81 19.88 48.21
C ALA A 12 21.44 19.00 47.02
N THR A 13 20.36 19.35 46.33
CA THR A 13 19.90 18.70 45.09
C THR A 13 19.85 19.73 43.99
N TYR A 14 20.22 19.30 42.81
CA TYR A 14 20.15 20.10 41.60
C TYR A 14 19.46 19.25 40.52
N THR A 15 18.55 19.86 39.70
CA THR A 15 17.91 19.20 38.55
C THR A 15 18.57 19.76 37.32
N PHE A 16 19.12 18.88 36.49
CA PHE A 16 19.72 19.27 35.21
C PHE A 16 18.65 19.85 34.28
N ASP A 17 19.03 20.89 33.56
CA ASP A 17 18.25 21.45 32.46
C ASP A 17 18.92 21.20 31.09
N GLY A 18 18.32 21.69 29.99
CA GLY A 18 18.84 21.50 28.64
C GLY A 18 20.21 22.15 28.42
N ASP A 19 20.48 23.27 29.07
CA ASP A 19 21.76 23.98 28.94
C ASP A 19 22.89 23.19 29.60
N ASP A 20 22.62 22.51 30.72
CA ASP A 20 23.62 21.64 31.39
C ASP A 20 24.01 20.46 30.49
N VAL A 21 22.99 19.86 29.80
CA VAL A 21 23.24 18.77 28.85
C VAL A 21 24.04 19.27 27.66
N GLU A 22 23.69 20.42 27.08
CA GLU A 22 24.44 21.02 25.96
C GLU A 22 25.88 21.38 26.33
N ASN A 23 26.13 21.85 27.57
CA ASN A 23 27.47 22.20 28.08
C ASN A 23 28.26 20.97 28.55
N GLY A 24 27.66 19.78 28.53
CA GLY A 24 28.35 18.52 28.88
C GLY A 24 28.48 18.29 30.39
N GLY A 25 27.66 18.98 31.20
CA GLY A 25 27.58 18.76 32.62
C GLY A 25 27.63 20.04 33.45
N VAL A 26 27.73 19.88 34.75
CA VAL A 26 27.76 20.96 35.73
C VAL A 26 28.94 20.85 36.67
N ALA A 27 29.41 22.00 37.14
CA ALA A 27 30.40 22.08 38.19
C ALA A 27 29.79 22.81 39.39
N ASN A 28 29.97 22.28 40.59
CA ASN A 28 29.44 22.84 41.82
C ASN A 28 30.52 22.98 42.89
N SER A 29 30.55 24.14 43.53
CA SER A 29 31.37 24.37 44.71
C SER A 29 30.55 25.10 45.79
N VAL A 30 30.90 24.88 47.03
CA VAL A 30 30.27 25.52 48.19
C VAL A 30 31.34 26.28 48.99
N VAL A 31 31.03 27.51 49.32
CA VAL A 31 31.86 28.29 50.23
C VAL A 31 31.20 28.27 51.62
N VAL A 32 31.92 27.83 52.62
CA VAL A 32 31.47 27.84 53.99
C VAL A 32 32.24 28.91 54.75
N SER A 33 31.52 29.75 55.45
CA SER A 33 32.12 30.77 56.32
C SER A 33 31.69 30.56 57.78
N ALA A 34 32.58 30.75 58.70
CA ALA A 34 32.27 30.69 60.12
C ALA A 34 32.98 31.85 60.86
N THR A 35 32.33 32.38 61.89
CA THR A 35 32.85 33.43 62.73
C THR A 35 32.97 32.88 64.15
N ASP A 36 34.07 33.30 64.88
CA ASP A 36 34.26 32.90 66.23
C ASP A 36 33.17 33.46 67.16
N LEU A 37 33.11 32.95 68.36
CA LEU A 37 32.09 33.38 69.37
C LEU A 37 32.14 34.87 69.74
N LEU A 38 33.31 35.52 69.52
CA LEU A 38 33.51 36.93 69.83
C LEU A 38 33.25 37.84 68.64
N GLY A 39 32.95 37.26 67.43
CA GLY A 39 32.69 38.02 66.20
C GLY A 39 33.92 38.71 65.62
N GLN A 40 35.14 38.29 66.07
CA GLN A 40 36.40 38.95 65.71
C GLN A 40 37.17 38.26 64.60
N LEU A 41 36.94 36.96 64.40
CA LEU A 41 37.66 36.18 63.42
C LEU A 41 36.65 35.47 62.51
N THR A 42 36.67 35.70 61.18
CA THR A 42 35.94 34.97 60.22
C THR A 42 36.91 34.11 59.41
N VAL A 43 36.60 32.83 59.30
CA VAL A 43 37.26 31.87 58.40
C VAL A 43 36.29 31.43 57.28
N SER A 44 36.82 31.23 56.14
CA SER A 44 36.06 30.66 55.02
C SER A 44 36.87 29.60 54.30
N ASP A 45 36.19 28.62 53.77
CA ASP A 45 36.80 27.56 53.00
C ASP A 45 35.84 27.18 51.82
N THR A 46 36.44 26.80 50.70
CA THR A 46 35.71 26.38 49.51
C THR A 46 35.79 24.86 49.43
N SER A 47 34.67 24.22 49.05
CA SER A 47 34.63 22.78 48.93
C SER A 47 35.64 22.26 47.91
N ASP A 48 36.21 21.13 48.24
CA ASP A 48 37.03 20.28 47.40
C ASP A 48 36.18 19.12 46.86
N ASP A 49 36.55 18.54 45.71
CA ASP A 49 35.81 17.40 45.11
C ASP A 49 36.10 16.06 45.78
N GLY A 50 37.06 16.05 46.72
CA GLY A 50 37.46 14.86 47.51
C GLY A 50 38.40 13.92 46.77
N LEU A 51 38.90 14.28 45.59
CA LEU A 51 39.87 13.50 44.83
C LEU A 51 41.31 13.98 45.14
N ILE A 52 42.20 13.05 45.46
CA ILE A 52 43.63 13.37 45.76
C ILE A 52 44.46 13.03 44.52
N GLY A 53 45.01 14.05 43.85
CA GLY A 53 45.95 13.87 42.73
C GLY A 53 45.73 14.84 41.57
N GLY A 54 46.76 15.03 40.71
CA GLY A 54 46.59 15.75 39.44
C GLY A 54 46.62 17.27 39.46
N GLY A 55 47.13 17.91 40.57
CA GLY A 55 47.20 19.36 40.71
C GLY A 55 46.12 19.93 41.62
N ASP A 56 45.56 19.09 42.45
CA ASP A 56 44.63 19.41 43.52
C ASP A 56 45.11 20.64 44.33
N THR A 57 44.30 21.70 44.34
CA THR A 57 44.55 22.96 45.02
C THR A 57 43.76 23.08 46.33
N GLY A 58 43.03 22.04 46.72
CA GLY A 58 42.15 22.02 47.91
C GLY A 58 40.97 22.94 47.85
N ALA A 59 40.52 23.29 46.67
CA ALA A 59 39.29 24.09 46.38
C ALA A 59 38.71 23.79 45.02
N ASP A 60 38.79 22.56 44.56
CA ASP A 60 38.32 22.16 43.24
C ASP A 60 36.80 21.89 43.24
N PRO A 61 36.06 22.34 42.21
CA PRO A 61 34.62 22.09 42.14
C PRO A 61 34.31 20.61 41.87
N THR A 62 33.26 20.08 42.48
CA THR A 62 32.71 18.78 42.10
C THR A 62 32.10 18.88 40.72
N VAL A 63 32.63 18.10 39.76
CA VAL A 63 32.16 18.10 38.36
C VAL A 63 31.36 16.85 38.07
N PHE A 64 30.17 17.04 37.55
CA PHE A 64 29.35 15.97 36.98
C PHE A 64 29.29 16.13 35.46
N THR A 65 29.80 15.15 34.74
CA THR A 65 29.84 15.17 33.27
C THR A 65 28.61 14.47 32.67
N ILE A 66 28.04 15.08 31.63
CA ILE A 66 26.93 14.53 30.85
C ILE A 66 27.46 14.31 29.43
N THR A 67 27.25 13.09 28.91
CA THR A 67 27.60 12.81 27.51
C THR A 67 26.49 13.35 26.62
N THR A 68 26.85 14.25 25.69
CA THR A 68 25.94 14.73 24.65
C THR A 68 25.92 13.76 23.48
N THR A 69 24.74 13.38 23.05
CA THR A 69 24.47 12.50 21.88
C THR A 69 23.50 13.19 20.95
N PRO A 70 23.90 14.21 20.18
CA PRO A 70 23.06 14.84 19.19
C PRO A 70 22.73 13.84 18.07
N SER A 71 21.47 13.70 17.73
CA SER A 71 21.01 12.82 16.67
C SER A 71 19.72 13.36 16.07
N LEU A 72 19.50 13.15 14.80
CA LEU A 72 18.24 13.44 14.12
C LEU A 72 17.91 12.30 13.17
N GLU A 73 16.63 12.18 12.84
CA GLU A 73 16.05 11.20 11.92
C GLU A 73 15.14 11.94 10.96
N VAL A 74 15.25 11.64 9.67
CA VAL A 74 14.48 12.32 8.61
C VAL A 74 13.71 11.29 7.82
N THR A 75 12.39 11.48 7.74
CA THR A 75 11.54 10.73 6.82
C THR A 75 10.94 11.67 5.78
N LYS A 76 10.80 11.20 4.55
CA LYS A 76 10.23 11.94 3.43
C LYS A 76 9.28 11.06 2.64
N THR A 77 8.00 11.41 2.67
CA THR A 77 6.95 10.72 1.93
C THR A 77 6.43 11.60 0.80
N VAL A 78 5.80 11.02 -0.19
CA VAL A 78 5.17 11.71 -1.32
C VAL A 78 3.69 11.36 -1.39
N SER A 79 2.89 12.32 -1.83
CA SER A 79 1.50 12.12 -2.29
C SER A 79 1.35 12.76 -3.66
N GLU A 80 0.58 12.12 -4.52
CA GLU A 80 0.34 12.53 -5.88
C GLU A 80 -1.02 13.19 -6.03
N THR A 81 -1.10 14.18 -6.91
CA THR A 81 -2.34 14.79 -7.34
C THR A 81 -2.41 14.67 -8.85
N ASP A 82 -3.26 13.79 -9.34
CA ASP A 82 -3.62 13.64 -10.73
C ASP A 82 -4.48 14.86 -11.14
N VAL A 83 -3.90 15.72 -11.96
CA VAL A 83 -4.51 17.02 -12.33
C VAL A 83 -5.45 16.88 -13.52
N ASP A 84 -5.16 15.98 -14.45
CA ASP A 84 -5.95 15.76 -15.66
C ASP A 84 -6.96 14.60 -15.54
N GLY A 85 -6.83 13.77 -14.49
CA GLY A 85 -7.77 12.71 -14.15
C GLY A 85 -7.63 11.47 -15.03
N ASP A 86 -6.44 11.23 -15.59
CA ASP A 86 -6.19 10.10 -16.49
C ASP A 86 -5.73 8.82 -15.75
N GLY A 87 -5.52 8.91 -14.42
CA GLY A 87 -5.10 7.79 -13.57
C GLY A 87 -3.62 7.42 -13.72
N VAL A 88 -2.84 8.22 -14.45
CA VAL A 88 -1.41 8.02 -14.71
C VAL A 88 -0.61 9.20 -14.19
N VAL A 89 0.46 8.94 -13.45
CA VAL A 89 1.37 10.02 -13.06
C VAL A 89 2.06 10.58 -14.31
N SER A 90 1.64 11.77 -14.74
CA SER A 90 1.97 12.36 -16.02
C SER A 90 2.47 13.79 -15.93
N ALA A 91 2.85 14.39 -17.09
CA ALA A 91 3.31 15.78 -17.12
C ALA A 91 2.17 16.76 -16.80
N GLY A 92 2.31 17.54 -15.75
CA GLY A 92 1.32 18.46 -15.22
C GLY A 92 0.81 18.09 -13.84
N ASP A 93 0.98 16.84 -13.42
CA ASP A 93 0.61 16.36 -12.11
C ASP A 93 1.53 16.89 -11.04
N ILE A 94 1.04 16.91 -9.81
CA ILE A 94 1.72 17.55 -8.69
C ILE A 94 2.10 16.52 -7.64
N LEU A 95 3.39 16.43 -7.36
CA LEU A 95 3.93 15.71 -6.22
C LEU A 95 3.99 16.63 -5.01
N THR A 96 3.40 16.20 -3.90
CA THR A 96 3.49 16.89 -2.61
C THR A 96 4.30 16.07 -1.65
N TYR A 97 5.49 16.55 -1.30
CA TYR A 97 6.38 15.91 -0.32
C TYR A 97 6.05 16.38 1.09
N THR A 98 5.99 15.42 2.01
CA THR A 98 5.94 15.66 3.46
C THR A 98 7.25 15.18 4.06
N ILE A 99 7.98 16.12 4.72
CA ILE A 99 9.28 15.84 5.32
C ILE A 99 9.12 15.99 6.83
N LYS A 100 9.49 14.97 7.59
CA LYS A 100 9.52 14.99 9.05
C LYS A 100 10.96 14.90 9.52
N VAL A 101 11.36 15.80 10.41
CA VAL A 101 12.67 15.81 11.07
C VAL A 101 12.45 15.63 12.56
N LYS A 102 12.96 14.56 13.12
CA LYS A 102 12.83 14.22 14.54
C LYS A 102 14.19 14.38 15.24
N ASN A 103 14.18 15.00 16.41
CA ASN A 103 15.33 14.98 17.31
C ASN A 103 15.25 13.71 18.16
N ASN A 104 16.06 12.71 17.84
CA ASN A 104 16.19 11.47 18.61
C ASN A 104 17.46 11.43 19.48
N GLY A 105 18.12 12.59 19.62
CA GLY A 105 19.24 12.80 20.54
C GLY A 105 18.82 13.23 21.94
N ASN A 106 19.80 13.61 22.78
CA ASN A 106 19.56 14.07 24.14
C ASN A 106 19.84 15.58 24.34
N VAL A 107 20.01 16.34 23.25
CA VAL A 107 20.27 17.78 23.26
C VAL A 107 19.35 18.52 22.32
N ILE A 108 19.11 19.81 22.59
CA ILE A 108 18.35 20.69 21.71
C ILE A 108 19.12 20.87 20.39
N LEU A 109 18.46 20.61 19.27
CA LEU A 109 19.01 20.87 17.94
C LEU A 109 18.59 22.25 17.45
N ARG A 110 19.55 23.00 16.92
CA ARG A 110 19.35 24.37 16.45
C ARG A 110 19.94 24.56 15.05
N SER A 111 19.54 25.66 14.40
CA SER A 111 20.00 26.01 13.05
C SER A 111 19.83 24.85 12.06
N ILE A 112 18.72 24.12 12.18
CA ILE A 112 18.40 23.01 11.29
C ILE A 112 18.31 23.55 9.86
N TYR A 113 19.03 22.90 8.96
CA TYR A 113 19.07 23.21 7.54
C TYR A 113 18.73 21.95 6.73
N LEU A 114 17.82 22.10 5.78
CA LEU A 114 17.43 21.04 4.85
C LEU A 114 17.97 21.37 3.46
N GLU A 115 18.69 20.43 2.88
CA GLU A 115 19.13 20.45 1.48
C GLU A 115 18.30 19.40 0.73
N ASP A 116 17.45 19.87 -0.17
CA ASP A 116 16.60 18.99 -1.00
C ASP A 116 17.29 18.73 -2.34
N ILE A 117 17.37 17.46 -2.73
CA ILE A 117 18.04 17.00 -3.95
C ILE A 117 16.99 16.25 -4.78
N LEU A 118 16.38 16.95 -5.73
CA LEU A 118 15.42 16.40 -6.67
C LEU A 118 16.09 16.19 -8.03
N THR A 119 15.96 14.98 -8.57
CA THR A 119 16.43 14.61 -9.91
C THR A 119 15.38 13.76 -10.62
N ASP A 120 15.43 13.68 -11.94
CA ASP A 120 14.79 12.56 -12.63
C ASP A 120 15.57 11.25 -12.42
N ILE A 121 14.97 10.11 -12.81
CA ILE A 121 15.62 8.78 -12.66
C ILE A 121 16.93 8.69 -13.47
N SER A 122 17.06 9.50 -14.54
CA SER A 122 18.30 9.63 -15.33
C SER A 122 19.33 10.57 -14.68
N SER A 123 19.10 11.03 -13.45
CA SER A 123 19.98 11.91 -12.66
C SER A 123 20.10 13.35 -13.17
N ASN A 124 19.18 13.84 -13.99
CA ASN A 124 19.12 15.26 -14.33
C ASN A 124 18.46 16.05 -13.20
N THR A 125 19.11 17.10 -12.73
CA THR A 125 18.61 17.94 -11.62
C THR A 125 17.27 18.59 -11.96
N ARG A 126 16.38 18.61 -10.99
CA ARG A 126 15.09 19.30 -11.00
C ARG A 126 15.04 20.33 -9.88
N SER A 127 14.08 21.23 -9.93
CA SER A 127 13.86 22.24 -8.90
C SER A 127 12.43 22.15 -8.38
N LEU A 128 12.28 22.13 -7.07
CA LEU A 128 10.97 22.22 -6.42
C LEU A 128 10.23 23.47 -6.84
N ASP A 129 8.91 23.43 -6.80
CA ASP A 129 8.04 24.55 -7.11
C ASP A 129 8.15 25.67 -6.04
N GLY A 130 7.81 26.88 -6.46
CA GLY A 130 7.70 28.04 -5.56
C GLY A 130 9.02 28.38 -4.86
N THR A 131 9.03 28.34 -3.53
CA THR A 131 10.18 28.68 -2.70
C THR A 131 10.88 27.45 -2.12
N GLY A 132 10.56 26.26 -2.63
CA GLY A 132 11.13 24.99 -2.16
C GLY A 132 10.54 24.51 -0.84
N VAL A 133 11.36 23.90 0.02
CA VAL A 133 10.91 23.31 1.28
C VAL A 133 10.40 24.37 2.26
N GLN A 134 9.16 24.20 2.77
CA GLN A 134 8.47 25.11 3.69
C GLN A 134 8.22 24.44 5.03
N PHE A 135 8.53 25.15 6.13
CA PHE A 135 8.18 24.71 7.49
C PHE A 135 6.67 24.86 7.73
N ILE A 136 6.06 23.83 8.28
CA ILE A 136 4.64 23.80 8.63
C ILE A 136 4.43 23.94 10.13
N SER A 137 5.04 23.04 10.91
CA SER A 137 4.83 22.98 12.36
C SER A 137 5.93 22.16 13.05
N SER A 138 5.93 22.25 14.37
CA SER A 138 6.64 21.31 15.24
C SER A 138 5.70 20.77 16.32
N SER A 139 5.95 19.54 16.79
CA SER A 139 5.04 18.82 17.68
C SER A 139 4.88 19.48 19.06
N ASN A 140 5.93 20.17 19.56
CA ASN A 140 5.91 20.88 20.84
C ASN A 140 5.88 22.41 20.68
N GLY A 141 5.83 22.90 19.44
CA GLY A 141 5.72 24.33 19.15
C GLY A 141 7.04 25.08 19.11
N SER A 142 8.16 24.38 18.99
CA SER A 142 9.45 25.03 18.77
C SER A 142 9.47 25.89 17.51
N PRO A 143 10.19 27.00 17.51
CA PRO A 143 10.28 27.85 16.35
C PRO A 143 11.03 27.18 15.20
N PHE A 144 10.80 27.67 13.98
CA PHE A 144 11.54 27.26 12.80
C PHE A 144 13.04 27.09 13.07
N ARG A 145 13.61 25.94 12.67
CA ARG A 145 15.01 25.55 12.82
C ARG A 145 15.46 25.21 14.24
N THR A 146 14.54 24.94 15.16
CA THR A 146 14.84 24.46 16.50
C THR A 146 14.00 23.23 16.78
N LEU A 147 14.59 22.21 17.43
CA LEU A 147 13.89 21.03 17.91
C LEU A 147 14.36 20.68 19.31
N GLU A 148 13.42 20.66 20.25
CA GLU A 148 13.61 20.06 21.57
C GLU A 148 13.84 18.54 21.43
N VAL A 149 14.29 17.91 22.52
CA VAL A 149 14.44 16.45 22.58
C VAL A 149 13.09 15.76 22.30
N ASP A 150 13.08 14.71 21.51
CA ASP A 150 11.90 13.94 21.05
C ASP A 150 10.88 14.73 20.21
N GLU A 151 11.19 15.96 19.85
CA GLU A 151 10.31 16.78 19.01
C GLU A 151 10.45 16.45 17.52
N VAL A 152 9.33 16.58 16.79
CA VAL A 152 9.24 16.39 15.33
C VAL A 152 8.86 17.70 14.66
N ALA A 153 9.65 18.17 13.70
CA ALA A 153 9.27 19.26 12.79
C ALA A 153 8.72 18.65 11.48
N THR A 154 7.66 19.27 10.96
CA THR A 154 7.06 18.91 9.67
C THR A 154 7.26 20.03 8.67
N TYR A 155 7.71 19.64 7.47
CA TYR A 155 7.88 20.50 6.31
C TYR A 155 7.12 19.94 5.14
N THR A 156 6.85 20.79 4.14
CA THR A 156 6.27 20.39 2.86
C THR A 156 7.05 21.01 1.70
N ALA A 157 6.98 20.35 0.55
CA ALA A 157 7.46 20.87 -0.72
C ALA A 157 6.58 20.34 -1.85
N SER A 158 6.51 21.01 -2.98
CA SER A 158 5.79 20.53 -4.16
C SER A 158 6.68 20.53 -5.40
N TYR A 159 6.33 19.65 -6.33
CA TYR A 159 6.98 19.57 -7.64
C TYR A 159 5.93 19.21 -8.70
N THR A 160 5.86 20.01 -9.77
CA THR A 160 5.02 19.71 -10.93
C THR A 160 5.84 18.91 -11.93
N ILE A 161 5.36 17.71 -12.26
CA ILE A 161 6.00 16.79 -13.19
C ILE A 161 6.09 17.42 -14.58
N VAL A 162 7.23 17.30 -15.22
CA VAL A 162 7.46 17.81 -16.57
C VAL A 162 7.64 16.66 -17.57
N ALA A 163 7.43 16.92 -18.86
CA ALA A 163 7.55 15.91 -19.92
C ALA A 163 8.92 15.19 -19.94
N GLY A 164 9.99 15.86 -19.45
CA GLY A 164 11.32 15.26 -19.32
C GLY A 164 11.38 14.16 -18.26
N ASP A 165 10.56 14.24 -17.21
CA ASP A 165 10.49 13.24 -16.15
C ASP A 165 9.76 12.00 -16.64
N VAL A 166 8.67 12.19 -17.42
CA VAL A 166 7.95 11.10 -18.06
C VAL A 166 8.87 10.35 -19.03
N THR A 167 9.67 11.10 -19.81
CA THR A 167 10.67 10.49 -20.72
C THR A 167 11.75 9.72 -19.95
N ALA A 168 12.15 10.21 -18.77
CA ALA A 168 13.12 9.55 -17.91
C ALA A 168 12.54 8.34 -17.15
N GLY A 169 11.22 8.25 -17.03
CA GLY A 169 10.49 7.21 -16.31
C GLY A 169 10.19 7.53 -14.84
N GLY A 170 10.46 8.76 -14.37
CA GLY A 170 10.14 9.19 -13.03
C GLY A 170 11.13 10.18 -12.41
N VAL A 171 10.91 10.49 -11.13
CA VAL A 171 11.74 11.38 -10.32
C VAL A 171 12.16 10.73 -9.02
N MET A 172 13.30 11.15 -8.49
CA MET A 172 13.85 10.74 -7.20
C MET A 172 14.12 11.99 -6.36
N ASN A 173 13.70 11.96 -5.09
CA ASN A 173 13.93 13.06 -4.19
C ASN A 173 14.49 12.59 -2.84
N GLN A 174 15.51 13.28 -2.35
CA GLN A 174 16.12 13.04 -1.03
C GLN A 174 16.39 14.36 -0.34
N VAL A 175 16.19 14.40 0.99
CA VAL A 175 16.56 15.52 1.84
C VAL A 175 17.76 15.14 2.69
N ILE A 176 18.74 16.05 2.78
CA ILE A 176 19.82 15.97 3.75
C ILE A 176 19.56 17.02 4.83
N ALA A 177 19.30 16.58 6.07
CA ALA A 177 19.16 17.47 7.20
C ALA A 177 20.47 17.61 7.97
N ARG A 178 20.77 18.84 8.36
CA ARG A 178 21.94 19.15 9.22
C ARG A 178 21.49 19.96 10.41
N ALA A 179 21.94 19.58 11.60
CA ALA A 179 21.62 20.27 12.84
C ALA A 179 22.86 20.59 13.64
N TYR A 180 22.74 21.65 14.44
CA TYR A 180 23.85 22.21 15.24
C TYR A 180 23.46 22.28 16.72
N ILE A 181 24.44 22.20 17.59
CA ILE A 181 24.34 22.54 19.00
C ILE A 181 25.23 23.73 19.30
N PHE A 182 24.99 24.40 20.42
CA PHE A 182 25.72 25.62 20.82
C PHE A 182 26.37 25.47 22.19
N PRO A 183 27.35 24.57 22.35
CA PRO A 183 28.08 24.47 23.62
C PRO A 183 28.81 25.78 23.88
N GLY A 184 28.44 26.49 24.96
CA GLY A 184 29.11 27.74 25.38
C GLY A 184 29.14 28.82 24.31
N SER A 185 28.10 28.96 23.48
CA SER A 185 27.95 29.95 22.37
C SER A 185 28.75 29.64 21.09
N VAL A 186 29.33 28.47 20.95
CA VAL A 186 30.01 28.04 19.72
C VAL A 186 29.12 27.09 18.94
N GLN A 187 28.71 27.51 17.74
CA GLN A 187 27.95 26.66 16.83
C GLN A 187 28.83 25.51 16.31
N THR A 188 28.38 24.28 16.48
CA THR A 188 29.09 23.09 16.01
C THR A 188 28.10 22.15 15.31
N LEU A 189 28.43 21.72 14.07
CA LEU A 189 27.68 20.67 13.39
C LEU A 189 27.77 19.36 14.18
N ARG A 190 26.63 18.76 14.51
CA ARG A 190 26.59 17.59 15.39
C ARG A 190 25.73 16.46 14.92
N ALA A 191 24.69 16.74 14.11
CA ALA A 191 23.84 15.71 13.57
C ALA A 191 23.62 15.96 12.08
N ILE A 192 23.64 14.90 11.31
CA ILE A 192 23.34 14.88 9.88
C ILE A 192 22.63 13.57 9.59
N ASP A 193 21.63 13.65 8.74
CA ASP A 193 20.86 12.50 8.30
C ASP A 193 20.31 12.71 6.90
N HIS A 194 20.11 11.61 6.17
CA HIS A 194 19.48 11.58 4.87
C HIS A 194 18.06 11.06 5.04
N SER A 195 17.13 11.58 4.24
CA SER A 195 15.76 11.12 4.37
C SER A 195 15.61 9.69 3.91
N ASP A 196 14.84 8.96 4.68
CA ASP A 196 14.24 7.68 4.42
C ASP A 196 12.84 7.91 3.79
N ASP A 197 12.36 7.05 2.90
CA ASP A 197 11.04 7.21 2.26
C ASP A 197 9.88 6.71 3.14
N GLY A 198 10.20 6.01 4.24
CA GLY A 198 9.25 5.49 5.21
C GLY A 198 8.67 4.12 4.85
N ASP A 199 9.26 3.43 3.87
CA ASP A 199 8.90 2.08 3.46
C ASP A 199 10.02 1.07 3.70
N ASP A 200 9.97 0.37 4.83
CA ASP A 200 10.92 -0.70 5.18
C ASP A 200 10.66 -2.02 4.42
N THR A 201 9.62 -2.10 3.60
CA THR A 201 9.17 -3.36 2.96
C THR A 201 9.93 -3.68 1.69
N ASP A 202 10.58 -2.70 1.07
CA ASP A 202 11.41 -2.86 -0.13
C ASP A 202 12.80 -3.47 0.15
N GLY A 203 13.15 -3.63 1.45
CA GLY A 203 14.41 -4.22 1.92
C GLY A 203 15.50 -3.19 2.22
N ASN A 204 15.22 -1.90 2.09
CA ASN A 204 15.99 -0.80 2.66
C ASN A 204 15.26 -0.24 3.89
N THR A 205 15.94 0.14 4.93
CA THR A 205 15.36 0.58 6.19
C THR A 205 15.91 1.91 6.66
N GLU A 206 16.85 2.48 5.92
CA GLU A 206 17.52 3.75 6.29
C GLU A 206 18.05 4.44 5.01
N ASP A 207 17.93 5.77 4.95
CA ASP A 207 18.61 6.66 3.98
C ASP A 207 18.22 6.47 2.51
N ASP A 208 17.07 5.93 2.18
CA ASP A 208 16.65 5.75 0.83
C ASP A 208 15.86 6.94 0.25
N LYS A 209 15.76 6.94 -1.07
CA LYS A 209 15.18 8.05 -1.80
C LYS A 209 13.70 7.82 -2.01
N THR A 210 12.90 8.84 -1.80
CA THR A 210 11.51 8.85 -2.25
C THR A 210 11.46 8.86 -3.77
N ILE A 211 10.98 7.79 -4.40
CA ILE A 211 10.89 7.63 -5.85
C ILE A 211 9.42 7.70 -6.29
N THR A 212 9.15 8.46 -7.35
CA THR A 212 7.86 8.46 -8.05
C THR A 212 8.09 8.08 -9.50
N TYR A 213 7.50 6.98 -9.93
CA TYR A 213 7.51 6.57 -11.33
C TYR A 213 6.43 7.30 -12.11
N THR A 214 6.72 7.65 -13.37
CA THR A 214 5.82 8.38 -14.26
C THR A 214 5.46 7.56 -15.49
N GLY A 215 4.26 7.78 -16.03
CA GLY A 215 3.78 7.05 -17.19
C GLY A 215 3.53 5.58 -16.91
N VAL A 216 3.33 5.20 -15.66
CA VAL A 216 3.01 3.84 -15.25
C VAL A 216 1.51 3.74 -15.06
N LEU A 217 0.88 2.92 -15.87
CA LEU A 217 -0.52 2.50 -15.71
C LEU A 217 -0.51 0.98 -15.47
N ASN A 218 -0.84 0.58 -14.28
CA ASN A 218 -1.01 -0.82 -13.92
C ASN A 218 -2.43 -1.24 -14.24
N SER A 219 -2.62 -1.86 -15.38
CA SER A 219 -3.94 -2.30 -15.82
C SER A 219 -3.83 -3.58 -16.62
N PHE A 220 -4.74 -4.48 -16.41
CA PHE A 220 -4.96 -5.65 -17.26
C PHE A 220 -6.44 -5.95 -17.34
N GLU A 221 -6.82 -6.65 -18.39
CA GLU A 221 -8.18 -7.07 -18.69
C GLU A 221 -8.26 -8.59 -18.67
N VAL A 222 -9.26 -9.14 -18.00
CA VAL A 222 -9.50 -10.58 -17.91
C VAL A 222 -10.79 -10.93 -18.63
N THR A 223 -10.69 -11.72 -19.71
CA THR A 223 -11.85 -12.31 -20.38
C THR A 223 -11.90 -13.81 -20.12
N LYS A 224 -13.10 -14.34 -19.97
CA LYS A 224 -13.34 -15.77 -19.72
C LYS A 224 -14.50 -16.25 -20.58
N THR A 225 -14.22 -17.20 -21.43
CA THR A 225 -15.22 -17.82 -22.31
C THR A 225 -15.37 -19.30 -21.98
N ALA A 226 -16.51 -19.89 -22.35
CA ALA A 226 -16.80 -21.30 -22.11
C ALA A 226 -17.15 -22.03 -23.40
N ALA A 227 -16.75 -23.30 -23.50
CA ALA A 227 -17.09 -24.19 -24.60
C ALA A 227 -17.37 -25.59 -24.08
N LYS A 228 -18.40 -26.26 -24.65
CA LYS A 228 -18.72 -27.66 -24.32
C LYS A 228 -17.82 -28.62 -25.10
N VAL A 229 -17.42 -29.68 -24.43
CA VAL A 229 -16.84 -30.88 -25.01
C VAL A 229 -17.77 -32.05 -24.68
N ASP A 230 -18.65 -32.38 -25.64
CA ASP A 230 -19.61 -33.46 -25.59
C ASP A 230 -18.93 -34.85 -25.64
N ASP A 231 -19.44 -35.84 -24.96
CA ASP A 231 -18.92 -37.21 -24.95
C ASP A 231 -19.15 -37.96 -26.29
N GLY A 232 -19.77 -37.32 -27.26
CA GLY A 232 -20.05 -37.81 -28.62
C GLY A 232 -21.47 -38.30 -28.82
N ASN A 233 -22.35 -38.07 -27.87
CA ASN A 233 -23.76 -38.50 -27.96
C ASN A 233 -24.74 -37.37 -28.43
N GLY A 234 -24.27 -36.09 -28.39
CA GLY A 234 -25.05 -34.94 -28.84
C GLY A 234 -26.13 -34.47 -27.87
N ILE A 235 -26.11 -34.93 -26.64
CA ILE A 235 -27.09 -34.62 -25.60
C ILE A 235 -26.34 -34.14 -24.36
N ASP A 236 -26.81 -33.08 -23.74
CA ASP A 236 -26.23 -32.61 -22.46
C ASP A 236 -26.48 -33.61 -21.34
N ASN A 237 -25.42 -34.15 -20.78
CA ASN A 237 -25.54 -35.17 -19.76
C ASN A 237 -24.36 -35.13 -18.77
N ILE A 238 -24.52 -35.90 -17.69
CA ILE A 238 -23.46 -36.08 -16.70
C ILE A 238 -22.24 -36.71 -17.37
N GLY A 239 -21.09 -36.03 -17.23
CA GLY A 239 -19.79 -36.48 -17.77
C GLY A 239 -19.32 -35.65 -18.95
N ASP A 240 -20.18 -34.85 -19.59
CA ASP A 240 -19.74 -33.82 -20.52
C ASP A 240 -18.83 -32.81 -19.82
N LYS A 241 -18.05 -32.12 -20.61
CA LYS A 241 -17.10 -31.15 -20.04
C LYS A 241 -17.37 -29.75 -20.56
N ILE A 242 -17.31 -28.80 -19.66
CA ILE A 242 -17.20 -27.38 -19.98
C ILE A 242 -15.74 -26.98 -19.82
N VAL A 243 -15.16 -26.47 -20.90
CA VAL A 243 -13.80 -25.95 -20.91
C VAL A 243 -13.85 -24.43 -20.92
N PHE A 244 -13.36 -23.83 -19.85
CA PHE A 244 -13.19 -22.39 -19.74
C PHE A 244 -11.85 -22.00 -20.32
N THR A 245 -11.83 -20.98 -21.18
CA THR A 245 -10.62 -20.31 -21.67
C THR A 245 -10.55 -18.93 -21.04
N ILE A 246 -9.46 -18.65 -20.35
CA ILE A 246 -9.24 -17.39 -19.64
C ILE A 246 -8.08 -16.69 -20.29
N THR A 247 -8.28 -15.44 -20.71
CA THR A 247 -7.23 -14.57 -21.23
C THR A 247 -7.01 -13.39 -20.30
N VAL A 248 -5.75 -13.07 -20.01
CA VAL A 248 -5.33 -11.91 -19.22
C VAL A 248 -4.45 -11.06 -20.11
N SER A 249 -4.89 -9.85 -20.44
CA SER A 249 -4.24 -8.94 -21.38
C SER A 249 -3.71 -7.71 -20.65
N ASN A 250 -2.42 -7.40 -20.73
CA ASN A 250 -1.86 -6.18 -20.18
C ASN A 250 -2.30 -4.97 -21.02
N THR A 251 -3.18 -4.16 -20.47
CA THR A 251 -3.70 -2.91 -21.05
C THR A 251 -2.94 -1.69 -20.54
N GLY A 252 -2.04 -1.89 -19.54
CA GLY A 252 -1.22 -0.87 -18.94
C GLY A 252 0.08 -0.59 -19.68
N THR A 253 0.92 0.24 -19.08
CA THR A 253 2.21 0.68 -19.61
C THR A 253 3.40 0.02 -18.90
N ASP A 254 3.13 -0.80 -17.87
CA ASP A 254 4.16 -1.53 -17.12
C ASP A 254 3.93 -3.04 -17.11
N GLN A 255 4.98 -3.78 -16.81
CA GLN A 255 4.91 -5.21 -16.57
C GLN A 255 4.22 -5.47 -15.24
N ILE A 256 3.32 -6.44 -15.20
CA ILE A 256 2.67 -6.90 -13.98
C ILE A 256 3.34 -8.20 -13.52
N ASP A 257 3.78 -8.23 -12.29
CA ASP A 257 4.39 -9.39 -11.64
C ASP A 257 3.52 -9.94 -10.51
N GLY A 258 3.85 -11.15 -10.05
CA GLY A 258 3.17 -11.77 -8.93
C GLY A 258 1.71 -12.13 -9.20
N LEU A 259 1.32 -12.34 -10.48
CA LEU A 259 -0.06 -12.70 -10.81
C LEU A 259 -0.55 -13.89 -10.00
N THR A 260 -1.68 -13.68 -9.33
CA THR A 260 -2.44 -14.68 -8.58
C THR A 260 -3.90 -14.61 -8.99
N PHE A 261 -4.67 -15.66 -8.72
CA PHE A 261 -6.09 -15.66 -9.03
C PHE A 261 -6.94 -16.41 -8.01
N VAL A 262 -8.23 -16.06 -7.97
CA VAL A 262 -9.29 -16.77 -7.26
C VAL A 262 -10.39 -17.06 -8.25
N ASP A 263 -10.72 -18.35 -8.43
CA ASP A 263 -11.81 -18.82 -9.32
C ASP A 263 -13.02 -19.24 -8.49
N THR A 264 -14.21 -18.85 -8.93
CA THR A 264 -15.48 -19.18 -8.27
C THR A 264 -16.45 -19.77 -9.29
N LEU A 265 -16.86 -21.03 -9.08
CA LEU A 265 -17.83 -21.74 -9.90
C LEU A 265 -19.09 -22.04 -9.10
N THR A 266 -20.24 -21.70 -9.68
CA THR A 266 -21.55 -22.00 -9.08
C THR A 266 -22.49 -22.59 -10.16
N SER A 267 -23.52 -23.31 -9.71
CA SER A 267 -24.65 -23.64 -10.58
C SER A 267 -25.45 -22.37 -10.92
N ALA A 268 -26.33 -22.42 -11.92
CA ALA A 268 -27.14 -21.29 -12.37
C ALA A 268 -28.03 -20.69 -11.28
N ARG A 269 -28.32 -21.41 -10.20
CA ARG A 269 -29.09 -20.93 -9.04
C ARG A 269 -28.25 -20.69 -7.79
N GLY A 270 -26.91 -20.63 -7.96
CA GLY A 270 -25.96 -20.26 -6.92
C GLY A 270 -25.45 -21.40 -6.02
N GLY A 271 -25.74 -22.65 -6.34
CA GLY A 271 -25.17 -23.80 -5.65
C GLY A 271 -23.66 -23.91 -5.86
N PRO A 272 -22.83 -24.10 -4.81
CA PRO A 272 -21.38 -24.13 -4.98
C PRO A 272 -20.92 -25.35 -5.77
N LEU A 273 -20.07 -25.12 -6.75
CA LEU A 273 -19.42 -26.14 -7.59
C LEU A 273 -17.90 -26.02 -7.51
N SER A 274 -17.19 -26.98 -8.07
CA SER A 274 -15.74 -26.95 -8.13
C SER A 274 -15.25 -27.40 -9.49
N LEU A 275 -14.26 -26.70 -10.04
CA LEU A 275 -13.54 -27.13 -11.23
C LEU A 275 -12.87 -28.51 -11.00
N ASP A 276 -12.64 -29.26 -12.06
CA ASP A 276 -11.91 -30.54 -12.02
C ASP A 276 -10.45 -30.34 -11.53
N SER A 277 -9.87 -29.18 -11.84
CA SER A 277 -8.56 -28.74 -11.38
C SER A 277 -8.51 -27.20 -11.38
N THR A 278 -7.55 -26.63 -10.64
CA THR A 278 -7.22 -25.20 -10.75
C THR A 278 -6.87 -24.83 -12.19
N PRO A 279 -7.15 -23.57 -12.64
CA PRO A 279 -6.76 -23.10 -13.97
C PRO A 279 -5.30 -23.36 -14.29
N VAL A 280 -5.02 -23.87 -15.49
CA VAL A 280 -3.68 -24.28 -15.94
C VAL A 280 -3.20 -23.30 -17.01
N PHE A 281 -1.98 -22.77 -16.84
CA PHE A 281 -1.31 -21.94 -17.84
C PHE A 281 -1.10 -22.73 -19.15
N VAL A 282 -1.48 -22.13 -20.28
CA VAL A 282 -1.36 -22.70 -21.61
C VAL A 282 -0.25 -22.01 -22.40
N SER A 283 -0.31 -20.68 -22.46
CA SER A 283 0.62 -19.87 -23.27
C SER A 283 0.70 -18.44 -22.80
N GLY A 284 1.79 -17.76 -23.14
CA GLY A 284 1.96 -16.32 -22.98
C GLY A 284 2.62 -15.72 -24.23
N THR A 285 2.19 -14.53 -24.61
CA THR A 285 2.82 -13.71 -25.68
C THR A 285 3.84 -12.76 -25.08
N ASN A 286 4.71 -12.16 -25.89
CA ASN A 286 5.70 -11.17 -25.50
C ASN A 286 6.59 -11.61 -24.29
N ALA A 287 6.90 -12.91 -24.18
CA ALA A 287 7.61 -13.50 -23.03
C ALA A 287 6.84 -13.51 -21.69
N SER A 288 5.52 -13.26 -21.70
CA SER A 288 4.68 -13.42 -20.52
C SER A 288 4.68 -14.88 -20.04
N THR A 289 4.60 -15.06 -18.73
CA THR A 289 4.61 -16.38 -18.05
C THR A 289 3.36 -16.53 -17.17
N ALA A 290 3.22 -17.64 -16.46
CA ALA A 290 2.10 -17.85 -15.56
C ALA A 290 1.97 -16.81 -14.43
N THR A 291 3.02 -16.05 -14.12
CA THR A 291 3.06 -15.10 -13.00
C THR A 291 3.55 -13.72 -13.40
N THR A 292 3.92 -13.54 -14.66
CA THR A 292 4.44 -12.26 -15.18
C THR A 292 3.73 -11.92 -16.47
N LEU A 293 3.08 -10.76 -16.53
CA LEU A 293 2.37 -10.25 -17.70
C LEU A 293 3.11 -9.01 -18.23
N THR A 294 3.86 -9.18 -19.31
CA THR A 294 4.65 -8.11 -19.92
C THR A 294 3.76 -7.10 -20.65
N VAL A 295 4.28 -5.89 -20.88
CA VAL A 295 3.55 -4.83 -21.62
C VAL A 295 3.07 -5.33 -22.99
N GLY A 296 1.77 -5.16 -23.25
CA GLY A 296 1.12 -5.68 -24.45
C GLY A 296 1.12 -7.22 -24.57
N GLY A 297 1.47 -7.90 -23.49
CA GLY A 297 1.41 -9.36 -23.40
C GLY A 297 0.01 -9.86 -23.13
N VAL A 298 -0.22 -11.11 -23.50
CA VAL A 298 -1.47 -11.85 -23.21
C VAL A 298 -1.10 -13.21 -22.65
N ILE A 299 -1.75 -13.60 -21.56
CA ILE A 299 -1.62 -14.94 -20.97
C ILE A 299 -2.92 -15.70 -21.16
N THR A 300 -2.83 -16.98 -21.50
CA THR A 300 -3.98 -17.86 -21.62
C THR A 300 -3.89 -18.98 -20.59
N TYR A 301 -5.00 -19.19 -19.88
CA TYR A 301 -5.23 -20.35 -19.02
C TYR A 301 -6.43 -21.14 -19.52
N THR A 302 -6.52 -22.41 -19.13
CA THR A 302 -7.71 -23.23 -19.30
C THR A 302 -8.10 -23.88 -17.98
N ALA A 303 -9.41 -24.03 -17.78
CA ALA A 303 -9.97 -24.79 -16.67
C ALA A 303 -11.08 -25.69 -17.20
N THR A 304 -11.37 -26.77 -16.51
CA THR A 304 -12.38 -27.74 -16.92
C THR A 304 -13.33 -28.04 -15.76
N PHE A 305 -14.60 -28.10 -16.08
CA PHE A 305 -15.64 -28.60 -15.19
C PHE A 305 -16.36 -29.77 -15.85
N THR A 306 -16.50 -30.88 -15.13
CA THR A 306 -17.30 -32.01 -15.59
C THR A 306 -18.75 -31.84 -15.11
N VAL A 307 -19.67 -31.80 -16.06
CA VAL A 307 -21.12 -31.66 -15.82
C VAL A 307 -21.57 -32.72 -14.83
N ASN A 308 -22.26 -32.27 -13.79
CA ASN A 308 -22.77 -33.11 -12.72
C ASN A 308 -24.31 -32.93 -12.55
N GLN A 309 -24.92 -33.70 -11.66
CA GLN A 309 -26.35 -33.63 -11.46
C GLN A 309 -26.86 -32.24 -11.05
N LEU A 310 -26.09 -31.53 -10.18
CA LEU A 310 -26.52 -30.21 -9.72
C LEU A 310 -26.54 -29.17 -10.87
N SER A 311 -25.51 -29.17 -11.74
CA SER A 311 -25.46 -28.26 -12.87
C SER A 311 -26.56 -28.53 -13.89
N LEU A 312 -26.97 -29.80 -14.08
CA LEU A 312 -28.11 -30.17 -14.93
C LEU A 312 -29.45 -29.78 -14.30
N ASP A 313 -29.63 -30.07 -12.98
CA ASP A 313 -30.89 -29.79 -12.29
C ASP A 313 -31.14 -28.27 -12.13
N GLU A 314 -30.13 -27.45 -12.29
CA GLU A 314 -30.22 -26.00 -12.16
C GLU A 314 -30.02 -25.25 -13.46
N GLY A 315 -29.85 -25.95 -14.60
CA GLY A 315 -29.86 -25.39 -15.96
C GLY A 315 -28.55 -24.81 -16.45
N GLY A 316 -27.44 -24.93 -15.69
CA GLY A 316 -26.16 -24.40 -16.13
C GLY A 316 -25.20 -24.03 -15.01
N VAL A 317 -24.15 -23.32 -15.37
CA VAL A 317 -23.12 -22.88 -14.47
C VAL A 317 -22.70 -21.43 -14.72
N PHE A 318 -22.37 -20.71 -13.65
CA PHE A 318 -21.66 -19.44 -13.70
C PHE A 318 -20.24 -19.62 -13.21
N ASN A 319 -19.28 -19.04 -13.92
CA ASN A 319 -17.90 -19.05 -13.50
C ASN A 319 -17.28 -17.65 -13.61
N THR A 320 -16.67 -17.19 -12.52
CA THR A 320 -15.96 -15.92 -12.41
C THR A 320 -14.55 -16.17 -11.92
N ILE A 321 -13.56 -15.48 -12.48
CA ILE A 321 -12.19 -15.51 -11.98
C ILE A 321 -11.72 -14.07 -11.72
N THR A 322 -11.07 -13.85 -10.58
CA THR A 322 -10.44 -12.57 -10.25
C THR A 322 -8.93 -12.75 -10.28
N PHE A 323 -8.22 -11.97 -11.06
CA PHE A 323 -6.77 -11.87 -11.03
C PHE A 323 -6.32 -10.67 -10.19
N SER A 324 -5.12 -10.78 -9.62
CA SER A 324 -4.42 -9.71 -8.90
C SER A 324 -2.93 -9.78 -9.23
N GLY A 325 -2.29 -8.62 -9.30
CA GLY A 325 -0.86 -8.49 -9.55
C GLY A 325 -0.38 -7.09 -9.23
N SER A 326 0.91 -6.83 -9.27
CA SER A 326 1.52 -5.53 -8.98
C SER A 326 2.51 -5.13 -10.07
N SER A 327 2.79 -3.82 -10.18
CA SER A 327 3.80 -3.31 -11.12
C SER A 327 5.19 -3.84 -10.80
N ALA A 328 5.96 -4.18 -11.84
CA ALA A 328 7.36 -4.52 -11.71
C ALA A 328 8.24 -3.33 -11.27
N ARG A 329 7.80 -2.08 -11.52
CA ARG A 329 8.53 -0.87 -11.14
C ARG A 329 8.20 -0.40 -9.73
N ASN A 330 6.99 -0.64 -9.27
CA ASN A 330 6.57 -0.36 -7.90
C ASN A 330 6.09 -1.67 -7.24
N PRO A 331 6.97 -2.42 -6.60
CA PRO A 331 6.63 -3.71 -5.99
C PRO A 331 5.88 -3.57 -4.66
N ASN A 332 5.53 -2.35 -4.22
CA ASN A 332 4.75 -2.17 -2.99
C ASN A 332 3.27 -2.58 -3.20
N PRO A 333 2.86 -3.78 -2.80
CA PRO A 333 1.50 -4.27 -3.05
C PRO A 333 0.42 -3.47 -2.32
N ALA A 334 0.76 -2.66 -1.33
CA ALA A 334 -0.22 -1.85 -0.60
C ALA A 334 -0.70 -0.62 -1.40
N GLU A 335 0.08 -0.17 -2.38
CA GLU A 335 -0.18 1.04 -3.15
C GLU A 335 -0.44 0.77 -4.65
N ASP A 336 -0.13 -0.45 -5.14
CA ASP A 336 -0.07 -0.73 -6.57
C ASP A 336 -0.72 -2.07 -6.97
N ASP A 337 -1.52 -2.68 -6.10
CA ASP A 337 -2.27 -3.89 -6.45
C ASP A 337 -3.35 -3.56 -7.49
N THR A 338 -3.15 -4.05 -8.71
CA THR A 338 -4.22 -4.07 -9.70
C THR A 338 -5.00 -5.38 -9.64
N LYS A 339 -6.32 -5.27 -9.78
CA LYS A 339 -7.26 -6.40 -9.77
C LYS A 339 -8.22 -6.24 -10.92
N ASP A 340 -8.58 -7.40 -11.48
CA ASP A 340 -9.63 -7.44 -12.49
C ASP A 340 -10.45 -8.72 -12.33
N VAL A 341 -11.76 -8.61 -12.60
CA VAL A 341 -12.71 -9.70 -12.55
C VAL A 341 -13.07 -10.06 -13.99
N SER A 342 -13.13 -11.35 -14.31
CA SER A 342 -13.38 -11.76 -15.68
C SER A 342 -14.72 -11.29 -16.22
N ASP A 343 -14.67 -10.79 -17.44
CA ASP A 343 -15.76 -10.51 -18.35
C ASP A 343 -16.01 -11.73 -19.26
N ASP A 344 -17.25 -12.00 -19.70
CA ASP A 344 -17.55 -13.14 -20.56
C ASP A 344 -17.27 -12.88 -22.05
N GLY A 345 -16.95 -11.63 -22.42
CA GLY A 345 -16.64 -11.21 -23.77
C GLY A 345 -17.85 -10.93 -24.65
N ASP A 346 -19.05 -10.80 -24.07
CA ASP A 346 -20.31 -10.49 -24.79
C ASP A 346 -20.94 -9.18 -24.30
N ASP A 347 -20.56 -8.06 -24.88
CA ASP A 347 -21.13 -6.73 -24.59
C ASP A 347 -22.60 -6.57 -25.10
N THR A 348 -23.16 -7.56 -25.75
CA THR A 348 -24.51 -7.44 -26.40
C THR A 348 -25.64 -7.66 -25.41
N ASP A 349 -25.40 -8.25 -24.27
CA ASP A 349 -26.39 -8.48 -23.21
C ASP A 349 -26.66 -7.23 -22.36
N GLY A 350 -25.84 -6.18 -22.52
CA GLY A 350 -25.97 -4.89 -21.83
C GLY A 350 -25.06 -4.75 -20.60
N ASN A 351 -24.24 -5.74 -20.29
CA ASN A 351 -23.08 -5.64 -19.42
C ASN A 351 -21.79 -5.55 -20.28
N THR A 352 -20.85 -4.77 -19.91
CA THR A 352 -19.62 -4.50 -20.70
C THR A 352 -18.36 -4.74 -19.91
N GLU A 353 -18.47 -5.07 -18.63
CA GLU A 353 -17.33 -5.25 -17.72
C GLU A 353 -17.74 -6.14 -16.55
N ASP A 354 -16.85 -7.03 -16.10
CA ASP A 354 -16.91 -7.78 -14.84
C ASP A 354 -18.11 -8.74 -14.70
N ASP A 355 -18.60 -9.32 -15.78
CA ASP A 355 -19.73 -10.25 -15.69
C ASP A 355 -19.31 -11.74 -15.67
N PRO A 356 -20.10 -12.58 -14.99
CA PRO A 356 -19.82 -14.00 -14.90
C PRO A 356 -20.04 -14.71 -16.23
N THR A 357 -19.11 -15.54 -16.66
CA THR A 357 -19.31 -16.43 -17.79
C THR A 357 -20.40 -17.46 -17.47
N PHE A 358 -21.54 -17.34 -18.14
CA PHE A 358 -22.62 -18.32 -18.08
C PHE A 358 -22.44 -19.39 -19.13
N PHE A 359 -22.66 -20.64 -18.76
CA PHE A 359 -22.78 -21.76 -19.69
C PHE A 359 -24.02 -22.58 -19.39
N ALA A 360 -24.95 -22.56 -20.31
CA ALA A 360 -26.18 -23.34 -20.26
C ALA A 360 -25.94 -24.85 -20.36
N VAL A 361 -26.61 -25.64 -19.56
CA VAL A 361 -26.53 -27.10 -19.58
C VAL A 361 -27.94 -27.65 -19.37
N GLY A 362 -28.44 -28.40 -20.31
CA GLY A 362 -29.80 -29.01 -20.24
C GLY A 362 -30.47 -29.09 -21.60
N LEU A 363 -31.76 -29.37 -21.58
CA LEU A 363 -32.57 -29.27 -22.78
C LEU A 363 -32.83 -27.81 -23.13
N ASP A 364 -32.78 -27.50 -24.41
CA ASP A 364 -33.01 -26.18 -24.99
C ASP A 364 -33.78 -26.46 -26.29
N ASN A 365 -35.10 -26.38 -26.19
CA ASN A 365 -36.02 -26.88 -27.23
C ASN A 365 -36.06 -25.97 -28.45
N ASP A 366 -35.99 -24.66 -28.26
CA ASP A 366 -36.03 -23.67 -29.34
C ASP A 366 -34.65 -23.22 -29.82
N GLN A 367 -33.60 -23.62 -29.10
CA GLN A 367 -32.19 -23.36 -29.41
C GLN A 367 -31.81 -21.86 -29.35
N ASP A 368 -32.44 -21.12 -28.44
CA ASP A 368 -32.11 -19.71 -28.21
C ASP A 368 -30.89 -19.51 -27.24
N GLY A 369 -30.44 -20.59 -26.60
CA GLY A 369 -29.30 -20.62 -25.69
C GLY A 369 -29.70 -20.55 -24.20
N ILE A 370 -31.02 -20.51 -23.92
CA ILE A 370 -31.56 -20.59 -22.56
C ILE A 370 -32.13 -21.99 -22.37
N PRO A 371 -31.62 -22.81 -21.43
CA PRO A 371 -32.21 -24.14 -21.20
C PRO A 371 -33.67 -24.05 -20.75
N ASP A 372 -34.52 -24.99 -21.16
CA ASP A 372 -35.95 -25.10 -20.81
C ASP A 372 -36.22 -24.88 -19.31
N LEU A 373 -35.27 -25.21 -18.43
CA LEU A 373 -35.42 -25.04 -17.00
C LEU A 373 -35.31 -23.57 -16.55
N LEU A 374 -34.65 -22.72 -17.31
CA LEU A 374 -34.42 -21.31 -17.05
C LEU A 374 -35.26 -20.41 -17.96
N ASP A 375 -35.76 -20.97 -19.06
CA ASP A 375 -36.65 -20.31 -19.99
C ASP A 375 -38.07 -20.20 -19.42
N ILE A 376 -38.82 -19.23 -19.86
CA ILE A 376 -40.21 -18.99 -19.48
C ILE A 376 -41.19 -19.31 -20.59
N ASP A 377 -40.69 -19.63 -21.80
CA ASP A 377 -41.42 -19.95 -23.03
C ASP A 377 -40.54 -20.93 -23.83
N ASP A 378 -40.51 -22.22 -23.40
CA ASP A 378 -39.60 -23.28 -23.84
C ASP A 378 -39.52 -23.48 -25.35
N ASP A 379 -40.55 -23.06 -26.12
CA ASP A 379 -40.61 -23.25 -27.55
C ASP A 379 -40.77 -21.95 -28.36
N ASN A 380 -40.67 -20.77 -27.66
CA ASN A 380 -40.75 -19.43 -28.24
C ASN A 380 -41.99 -19.20 -29.11
N ASP A 381 -43.11 -19.85 -28.79
CA ASP A 381 -44.38 -19.67 -29.53
C ASP A 381 -45.18 -18.43 -29.06
N GLY A 382 -44.73 -17.78 -27.98
CA GLY A 382 -45.31 -16.58 -27.36
C GLY A 382 -46.35 -16.87 -26.30
N VAL A 383 -46.46 -18.12 -25.84
CA VAL A 383 -47.25 -18.55 -24.70
C VAL A 383 -46.32 -19.07 -23.64
N LEU A 384 -46.32 -18.45 -22.45
CA LEU A 384 -45.43 -18.84 -21.39
C LEU A 384 -45.75 -20.25 -20.89
N ASP A 385 -44.75 -21.08 -20.59
CA ASP A 385 -44.86 -22.45 -20.05
C ASP A 385 -45.78 -22.56 -18.86
N SER A 386 -45.85 -21.53 -18.00
CA SER A 386 -46.76 -21.49 -16.87
C SER A 386 -48.21 -21.50 -17.24
N PHE A 387 -48.55 -21.08 -18.48
CA PHE A 387 -49.92 -21.12 -19.03
C PHE A 387 -50.16 -22.40 -19.81
N GLU A 388 -49.16 -23.00 -20.43
CA GLU A 388 -49.26 -24.23 -21.20
C GLU A 388 -49.43 -25.45 -20.31
N LYS A 389 -48.74 -25.52 -19.20
CA LYS A 389 -48.81 -26.63 -18.22
C LYS A 389 -50.14 -26.71 -17.44
N CYS A 390 -51.08 -25.83 -17.67
CA CYS A 390 -52.31 -25.71 -16.86
C CYS A 390 -53.54 -26.43 -17.38
N ILE A 391 -53.51 -27.20 -18.50
CA ILE A 391 -54.73 -27.80 -19.05
C ILE A 391 -54.59 -29.31 -19.23
N ASP A 392 -54.61 -30.06 -18.13
CA ASP A 392 -55.00 -31.46 -18.14
C ASP A 392 -56.56 -31.55 -18.02
N PHE A 393 -57.27 -31.44 -19.15
CA PHE A 393 -58.67 -31.65 -19.17
C PHE A 393 -58.99 -33.14 -19.38
N GLN A 394 -59.35 -33.86 -18.34
CA GLN A 394 -60.05 -35.14 -18.44
C GLN A 394 -61.51 -34.90 -18.75
N LEU A 395 -61.90 -34.99 -19.99
CA LEU A 395 -63.31 -35.09 -20.43
C LEU A 395 -63.59 -36.54 -20.84
N ASP A 396 -64.34 -37.29 -20.01
CA ASP A 396 -65.00 -38.58 -20.28
C ASP A 396 -64.12 -39.65 -20.97
N GLY A 397 -62.92 -39.86 -20.52
CA GLY A 397 -62.08 -40.95 -21.01
C GLY A 397 -61.38 -40.67 -22.34
N LEU A 398 -61.37 -39.44 -22.81
CA LEU A 398 -60.47 -38.95 -23.82
C LEU A 398 -59.30 -38.17 -23.08
N THR A 399 -58.14 -38.79 -23.03
CA THR A 399 -56.90 -38.11 -22.68
C THR A 399 -56.49 -37.27 -23.87
N PHE A 400 -56.59 -35.96 -23.77
CA PHE A 400 -55.76 -35.06 -24.57
C PHE A 400 -54.43 -34.92 -23.80
N ASP A 401 -53.46 -35.69 -24.21
CA ASP A 401 -52.08 -35.40 -23.85
C ASP A 401 -51.70 -34.12 -24.60
N ASN A 402 -51.96 -32.97 -23.99
CA ASN A 402 -51.29 -31.76 -24.39
C ASN A 402 -49.91 -31.82 -23.76
N TYR A 403 -49.12 -32.71 -24.31
CA TYR A 403 -47.71 -32.80 -23.94
C TYR A 403 -47.01 -31.74 -24.76
N ASP A 404 -46.55 -30.70 -24.09
CA ASP A 404 -45.58 -29.84 -24.67
C ASP A 404 -44.32 -30.66 -24.94
N THR A 405 -44.09 -31.03 -26.19
CA THR A 405 -42.93 -31.79 -26.65
C THR A 405 -41.87 -30.85 -27.23
N GLY A 406 -41.92 -29.57 -26.89
CA GLY A 406 -40.99 -28.60 -27.42
C GLY A 406 -41.10 -28.43 -28.92
N GLY A 407 -42.00 -27.57 -29.37
CA GLY A 407 -42.04 -27.08 -30.74
C GLY A 407 -42.76 -27.93 -31.78
N GLY A 408 -43.69 -28.82 -31.37
CA GLY A 408 -44.60 -29.48 -32.34
C GLY A 408 -45.96 -28.78 -32.41
N PRO A 409 -46.55 -28.54 -33.62
CA PRO A 409 -47.88 -27.96 -33.68
C PRO A 409 -48.86 -28.90 -33.00
N VAL A 410 -49.69 -28.35 -32.08
CA VAL A 410 -50.79 -29.08 -31.45
C VAL A 410 -51.72 -29.61 -32.58
N ASN A 411 -51.69 -30.91 -32.82
CA ASN A 411 -52.63 -31.53 -33.75
C ASN A 411 -54.03 -31.45 -33.15
N SER A 412 -54.72 -30.40 -33.54
CA SER A 412 -56.20 -30.36 -33.39
C SER A 412 -56.85 -31.45 -34.26
N ASN A 413 -57.22 -32.55 -33.67
CA ASN A 413 -58.27 -33.43 -34.20
C ASN A 413 -59.45 -33.43 -33.27
#